data_553fb33482d47732ac85fccad27f5fcc
#
_entry.id   553fb33482d47732ac85fccad27f5fcc
#
_cell.length_a   1.000
_cell.length_b   1.000
_cell.length_c   1.000
_cell.angle_alpha   90.00
_cell.angle_beta   90.00
_cell.angle_gamma   90.00
#
_symmetry.space_group_name_H-M   'P 1'
#
loop_
_entity.id
_entity.type
_entity.pdbx_description
1 polymer ?
#
loop_
_entity_poly.entity_id
_entity_poly.type
_entity_poly.pdbx_seq_one_letter_code
_entity_poly.pdbx_strand_id
1 'polypeptide(L)'
;MAQRRIGLIGYGDVSVVHVGAIEAIDGLELVGIADIDPTARERAAADTGLPTFASAEELIDALGPDAVHVTTPHDQHVGPSLAALERGVHVLQEKPLAHTLAEGERLVDALAGASGPRADGGAGAPKIAICFQNRYNRGSQELHRLLASGELGAVRGAYASVVWSRTAEYYAAKPWRGRWETAGGGLLINQAIHTLDLVQWLLGPVERTEGLVSQKKFAGVVETEDTADLVLHHASGITTTFYATLTAPVARPVELEVETDNAYLEVRSGSVGGLTVRWKDGRVDSFSDRVATAGGRSYWGVSHEELIRDFYEGLDSERPFWIGPAEAMDSLRILKEAYRSSGVGN
;
A
#
# COMPACT_ATOMS: atom_id res chain seq x y z
N MET A 1 -16.47 0.62 -19.17
CA MET A 1 -15.29 1.52 -18.97
C MET A 1 -14.74 1.92 -20.33
N ALA A 2 -14.29 3.16 -20.54
CA ALA A 2 -13.55 3.51 -21.76
C ALA A 2 -12.27 2.69 -21.83
N GLN A 3 -11.77 2.39 -23.03
CA GLN A 3 -10.51 1.69 -23.19
C GLN A 3 -9.37 2.59 -22.71
N ARG A 4 -8.46 2.05 -21.86
CA ARG A 4 -7.34 2.78 -21.27
C ARG A 4 -6.02 2.07 -21.59
N ARG A 5 -5.04 2.83 -22.04
CA ARG A 5 -3.69 2.39 -22.35
C ARG A 5 -2.78 2.60 -21.15
N ILE A 6 -2.09 1.55 -20.70
CA ILE A 6 -1.38 1.53 -19.43
C ILE A 6 0.09 1.22 -19.65
N GLY A 7 0.98 2.06 -19.12
CA GLY A 7 2.40 1.76 -18.97
C GLY A 7 2.70 1.14 -17.62
N LEU A 8 3.63 0.19 -17.55
CA LEU A 8 4.14 -0.36 -16.29
C LEU A 8 5.57 0.10 -16.08
N ILE A 9 5.86 0.65 -14.89
CA ILE A 9 7.20 1.14 -14.52
C ILE A 9 7.73 0.32 -13.36
N GLY A 10 8.79 -0.45 -13.61
CA GLY A 10 9.36 -1.45 -12.71
C GLY A 10 8.78 -2.86 -12.96
N TYR A 11 9.62 -3.82 -13.39
CA TYR A 11 9.22 -5.20 -13.63
C TYR A 11 9.78 -6.13 -12.54
N GLY A 12 9.41 -5.81 -11.28
CA GLY A 12 9.79 -6.52 -10.07
C GLY A 12 8.77 -7.58 -9.61
N ASP A 13 8.87 -7.98 -8.33
CA ASP A 13 8.03 -9.05 -7.77
C ASP A 13 6.53 -8.72 -7.75
N VAL A 14 6.18 -7.44 -7.52
CA VAL A 14 4.78 -7.01 -7.41
C VAL A 14 4.15 -6.71 -8.77
N SER A 15 4.96 -6.49 -9.82
CA SER A 15 4.47 -6.17 -11.16
C SER A 15 3.53 -7.23 -11.73
N VAL A 16 3.74 -8.51 -11.38
CA VAL A 16 2.89 -9.62 -11.85
C VAL A 16 1.43 -9.49 -11.38
N VAL A 17 1.21 -8.85 -10.23
CA VAL A 17 -0.14 -8.60 -9.71
C VAL A 17 -0.83 -7.51 -10.53
N HIS A 18 -0.09 -6.46 -10.88
CA HIS A 18 -0.60 -5.37 -11.72
C HIS A 18 -0.88 -5.85 -13.16
N VAL A 19 0.04 -6.62 -13.74
CA VAL A 19 -0.17 -7.22 -15.08
C VAL A 19 -1.42 -8.09 -15.08
N GLY A 20 -1.53 -9.02 -14.12
CA GLY A 20 -2.71 -9.90 -14.01
C GLY A 20 -4.02 -9.14 -13.80
N ALA A 21 -4.01 -8.05 -13.02
CA ALA A 21 -5.20 -7.21 -12.84
C ALA A 21 -5.56 -6.43 -14.12
N ILE A 22 -4.56 -5.88 -14.83
CA ILE A 22 -4.79 -5.21 -16.12
C ILE A 22 -5.41 -6.17 -17.13
N GLU A 23 -4.91 -7.40 -17.21
CA GLU A 23 -5.44 -8.44 -18.11
C GLU A 23 -6.85 -8.90 -17.72
N ALA A 24 -7.18 -8.89 -16.43
CA ALA A 24 -8.49 -9.35 -15.93
C ALA A 24 -9.59 -8.29 -16.01
N ILE A 25 -9.24 -7.01 -16.15
CA ILE A 25 -10.21 -5.91 -16.15
C ILE A 25 -10.52 -5.48 -17.58
N ASP A 26 -11.75 -5.68 -18.02
CA ASP A 26 -12.19 -5.27 -19.37
C ASP A 26 -11.97 -3.75 -19.59
N GLY A 27 -11.38 -3.43 -20.74
CA GLY A 27 -11.09 -2.05 -21.14
C GLY A 27 -9.72 -1.54 -20.71
N LEU A 28 -8.90 -2.34 -20.02
CA LEU A 28 -7.51 -2.01 -19.73
C LEU A 28 -6.56 -2.73 -20.70
N GLU A 29 -5.53 -2.03 -21.17
CA GLU A 29 -4.54 -2.57 -22.10
C GLU A 29 -3.13 -2.18 -21.64
N LEU A 30 -2.30 -3.17 -21.30
CA LEU A 30 -0.87 -2.94 -21.06
C LEU A 30 -0.18 -2.71 -22.40
N VAL A 31 0.45 -1.53 -22.59
CA VAL A 31 1.03 -1.13 -23.88
C VAL A 31 2.55 -1.13 -23.89
N GLY A 32 3.21 -1.15 -22.72
CA GLY A 32 4.67 -1.16 -22.62
C GLY A 32 5.15 -1.19 -21.18
N ILE A 33 6.44 -1.51 -21.02
CA ILE A 33 7.06 -1.70 -19.70
C ILE A 33 8.39 -0.92 -19.65
N ALA A 34 8.63 -0.19 -18.58
CA ALA A 34 9.91 0.45 -18.30
C ALA A 34 10.59 -0.17 -17.07
N ASP A 35 11.89 -0.40 -17.17
CA ASP A 35 12.73 -0.78 -16.03
C ASP A 35 14.17 -0.29 -16.27
N ILE A 36 14.84 0.18 -15.23
CA ILE A 36 16.26 0.62 -15.33
C ILE A 36 17.21 -0.57 -15.53
N ASP A 37 16.84 -1.78 -15.02
CA ASP A 37 17.63 -3.00 -15.17
C ASP A 37 17.41 -3.64 -16.56
N PRO A 38 18.44 -3.74 -17.41
CA PRO A 38 18.31 -4.38 -18.73
C PRO A 38 17.85 -5.83 -18.64
N THR A 39 18.24 -6.57 -17.60
CA THR A 39 17.81 -7.96 -17.39
C THR A 39 16.30 -8.04 -17.12
N ALA A 40 15.78 -7.09 -16.32
CA ALA A 40 14.33 -6.99 -16.10
C ALA A 40 13.57 -6.64 -17.40
N ARG A 41 14.12 -5.76 -18.25
CA ARG A 41 13.52 -5.45 -19.55
C ARG A 41 13.50 -6.64 -20.50
N GLU A 42 14.61 -7.42 -20.58
CA GLU A 42 14.66 -8.64 -21.39
C GLU A 42 13.60 -9.65 -20.93
N ARG A 43 13.47 -9.84 -19.61
CA ARG A 43 12.44 -10.72 -19.04
C ARG A 43 11.03 -10.19 -19.35
N ALA A 44 10.77 -8.90 -19.17
CA ALA A 44 9.48 -8.28 -19.49
C ALA A 44 9.09 -8.48 -20.96
N ALA A 45 10.03 -8.26 -21.88
CA ALA A 45 9.81 -8.47 -23.31
C ALA A 45 9.52 -9.94 -23.65
N ALA A 46 10.23 -10.88 -23.01
CA ALA A 46 10.00 -12.32 -23.21
C ALA A 46 8.64 -12.78 -22.67
N ASP A 47 8.24 -12.27 -21.49
CA ASP A 47 7.00 -12.67 -20.82
C ASP A 47 5.75 -12.09 -21.49
N THR A 48 5.84 -10.85 -22.03
CA THR A 48 4.67 -10.08 -22.50
C THR A 48 4.64 -9.82 -24.00
N GLY A 49 5.79 -9.88 -24.68
CA GLY A 49 5.91 -9.48 -26.08
C GLY A 49 5.81 -7.96 -26.32
N LEU A 50 5.73 -7.15 -25.27
CA LEU A 50 5.55 -5.71 -25.36
C LEU A 50 6.89 -4.95 -25.48
N PRO A 51 6.87 -3.71 -26.04
CA PRO A 51 8.04 -2.85 -26.07
C PRO A 51 8.50 -2.50 -24.66
N THR A 52 9.83 -2.44 -24.46
CA THR A 52 10.45 -2.11 -23.19
C THR A 52 11.35 -0.87 -23.30
N PHE A 53 11.44 -0.09 -22.21
CA PHE A 53 12.10 1.20 -22.16
C PHE A 53 13.04 1.27 -20.94
N ALA A 54 14.06 2.13 -21.02
CA ALA A 54 15.02 2.30 -19.93
C ALA A 54 14.52 3.25 -18.82
N SER A 55 13.55 4.09 -19.12
CA SER A 55 12.98 5.03 -18.14
C SER A 55 11.47 5.22 -18.31
N ALA A 56 10.84 5.80 -17.28
CA ALA A 56 9.42 6.18 -17.32
C ALA A 56 9.14 7.22 -18.41
N GLU A 57 10.03 8.20 -18.55
CA GLU A 57 9.92 9.28 -19.53
C GLU A 57 9.94 8.73 -20.95
N GLU A 58 10.89 7.83 -21.27
CA GLU A 58 10.97 7.19 -22.58
C GLU A 58 9.68 6.42 -22.90
N LEU A 59 9.14 5.67 -21.96
CA LEU A 59 7.88 4.94 -22.15
C LEU A 59 6.72 5.90 -22.41
N ILE A 60 6.58 6.93 -21.56
CA ILE A 60 5.47 7.87 -21.66
C ILE A 60 5.53 8.66 -22.97
N ASP A 61 6.72 9.17 -23.32
CA ASP A 61 6.91 9.98 -24.51
C ASP A 61 6.74 9.15 -25.81
N ALA A 62 7.10 7.86 -25.79
CA ALA A 62 6.98 6.98 -26.95
C ALA A 62 5.56 6.45 -27.16
N LEU A 63 4.83 6.13 -26.10
CA LEU A 63 3.57 5.41 -26.17
C LEU A 63 2.34 6.26 -25.85
N GLY A 64 2.48 7.38 -25.11
CA GLY A 64 1.37 8.22 -24.65
C GLY A 64 0.29 7.41 -23.93
N PRO A 65 0.62 6.73 -22.81
CA PRO A 65 -0.38 5.99 -22.04
C PRO A 65 -1.34 6.93 -21.32
N ASP A 66 -2.57 6.48 -21.04
CA ASP A 66 -3.54 7.21 -20.22
C ASP A 66 -3.13 7.20 -18.74
N ALA A 67 -2.52 6.09 -18.31
CA ALA A 67 -2.05 5.91 -16.94
C ALA A 67 -0.76 5.07 -16.90
N VAL A 68 0.00 5.24 -15.80
CA VAL A 68 1.13 4.36 -15.49
C VAL A 68 0.92 3.68 -14.14
N HIS A 69 1.35 2.41 -14.04
CA HIS A 69 1.51 1.73 -12.77
C HIS A 69 2.98 1.80 -12.35
N VAL A 70 3.25 2.30 -11.14
CA VAL A 70 4.62 2.41 -10.58
C VAL A 70 4.82 1.31 -9.56
N THR A 71 5.68 0.33 -9.89
CA THR A 71 5.96 -0.89 -9.13
C THR A 71 7.46 -1.07 -8.83
N THR A 72 8.15 0.05 -8.71
CA THR A 72 9.60 0.17 -8.47
C THR A 72 9.97 -0.08 -6.98
N PRO A 73 11.26 -0.07 -6.58
CA PRO A 73 11.68 0.07 -5.18
C PRO A 73 11.22 1.42 -4.57
N HIS A 74 11.18 1.48 -3.24
CA HIS A 74 10.57 2.61 -2.51
C HIS A 74 11.18 3.98 -2.83
N ASP A 75 12.51 4.06 -2.97
CA ASP A 75 13.24 5.28 -3.35
C ASP A 75 12.99 5.72 -4.80
N GLN A 76 12.46 4.83 -5.62
CA GLN A 76 12.18 5.05 -7.03
C GLN A 76 10.68 5.27 -7.33
N HIS A 77 9.82 5.46 -6.32
CA HIS A 77 8.38 5.69 -6.52
C HIS A 77 8.08 7.09 -7.05
N VAL A 78 8.66 8.11 -6.41
CA VAL A 78 8.26 9.50 -6.63
C VAL A 78 8.71 10.04 -7.99
N GLY A 79 9.94 9.71 -8.44
CA GLY A 79 10.47 10.19 -9.72
C GLY A 79 9.56 9.88 -10.91
N PRO A 80 9.25 8.59 -11.18
CA PRO A 80 8.33 8.21 -12.25
C PRO A 80 6.92 8.80 -12.11
N SER A 81 6.42 8.92 -10.88
CA SER A 81 5.10 9.52 -10.64
C SER A 81 5.06 11.00 -10.98
N LEU A 82 6.13 11.75 -10.68
CA LEU A 82 6.28 13.15 -11.09
C LEU A 82 6.40 13.29 -12.62
N ALA A 83 7.21 12.45 -13.25
CA ALA A 83 7.37 12.44 -14.71
C ALA A 83 6.03 12.20 -15.43
N ALA A 84 5.17 11.34 -14.87
CA ALA A 84 3.82 11.10 -15.37
C ALA A 84 2.89 12.31 -15.16
N LEU A 85 2.91 12.90 -13.97
CA LEU A 85 2.11 14.10 -13.67
C LEU A 85 2.43 15.27 -14.59
N GLU A 86 3.71 15.55 -14.85
CA GLU A 86 4.16 16.60 -15.76
C GLU A 86 3.64 16.43 -17.18
N ARG A 87 3.32 15.20 -17.58
CA ARG A 87 2.76 14.84 -18.89
C ARG A 87 1.25 14.62 -18.91
N GLY A 88 0.57 14.93 -17.81
CA GLY A 88 -0.88 14.77 -17.67
C GLY A 88 -1.34 13.31 -17.57
N VAL A 89 -0.44 12.38 -17.29
CA VAL A 89 -0.71 10.93 -17.20
C VAL A 89 -1.13 10.57 -15.78
N HIS A 90 -2.18 9.75 -15.63
CA HIS A 90 -2.62 9.24 -14.35
C HIS A 90 -1.61 8.25 -13.75
N VAL A 91 -1.58 8.12 -12.43
CA VAL A 91 -0.64 7.25 -11.73
C VAL A 91 -1.35 6.33 -10.75
N LEU A 92 -1.04 5.04 -10.82
CA LEU A 92 -1.33 4.08 -9.77
C LEU A 92 0.00 3.57 -9.23
N GLN A 93 0.37 4.00 -8.02
CA GLN A 93 1.67 3.75 -7.42
C GLN A 93 1.57 2.73 -6.29
N GLU A 94 2.52 1.81 -6.24
CA GLU A 94 2.68 0.92 -5.09
C GLU A 94 3.03 1.69 -3.81
N LYS A 95 2.65 1.09 -2.70
CA LYS A 95 3.04 1.61 -1.37
C LYS A 95 4.53 1.29 -1.06
N PRO A 96 5.19 2.05 -0.22
CA PRO A 96 4.75 3.28 0.45
C PRO A 96 4.62 4.46 -0.53
N LEU A 97 4.02 5.54 -0.07
CA LEU A 97 4.00 6.79 -0.83
C LEU A 97 5.41 7.20 -1.28
N ALA A 98 6.36 7.13 -0.35
CA ALA A 98 7.77 7.42 -0.57
C ALA A 98 8.62 6.76 0.54
N HIS A 99 9.94 6.71 0.35
CA HIS A 99 10.87 6.22 1.38
C HIS A 99 11.18 7.27 2.46
N THR A 100 10.96 8.58 2.18
CA THR A 100 11.12 9.69 3.12
C THR A 100 9.90 10.60 3.15
N LEU A 101 9.74 11.39 4.25
CA LEU A 101 8.66 12.39 4.34
C LEU A 101 8.82 13.46 3.26
N ALA A 102 10.03 13.96 3.03
CA ALA A 102 10.31 15.01 2.04
C ALA A 102 9.91 14.59 0.62
N GLU A 103 10.22 13.35 0.21
CA GLU A 103 9.78 12.86 -1.10
C GLU A 103 8.27 12.66 -1.16
N GLY A 104 7.63 12.23 -0.06
CA GLY A 104 6.18 12.15 0.02
C GLY A 104 5.52 13.53 -0.11
N GLU A 105 6.01 14.54 0.61
CA GLU A 105 5.54 15.93 0.52
C GLU A 105 5.71 16.48 -0.90
N ARG A 106 6.85 16.22 -1.54
CA ARG A 106 7.11 16.61 -2.92
C ARG A 106 6.04 16.07 -3.89
N LEU A 107 5.60 14.83 -3.72
CA LEU A 107 4.54 14.25 -4.58
C LEU A 107 3.16 14.84 -4.25
N VAL A 108 2.86 15.09 -2.97
CA VAL A 108 1.62 15.77 -2.54
C VAL A 108 1.53 17.17 -3.15
N ASP A 109 2.60 17.95 -3.04
CA ASP A 109 2.65 19.33 -3.55
C ASP A 109 2.56 19.37 -5.08
N ALA A 110 3.24 18.44 -5.76
CA ALA A 110 3.19 18.34 -7.22
C ALA A 110 1.77 18.02 -7.70
N LEU A 111 1.05 17.11 -7.05
CA LEU A 111 -0.33 16.81 -7.40
C LEU A 111 -1.26 18.00 -7.13
N ALA A 112 -1.08 18.71 -6.01
CA ALA A 112 -1.87 19.89 -5.68
C ALA A 112 -1.65 21.06 -6.66
N GLY A 113 -0.45 21.17 -7.23
CA GLY A 113 -0.09 22.15 -8.26
C GLY A 113 -0.39 21.70 -9.70
N ALA A 114 -0.76 20.45 -9.91
CA ALA A 114 -0.99 19.92 -11.25
C ALA A 114 -2.19 20.59 -11.92
N SER A 115 -1.96 21.11 -13.13
CA SER A 115 -2.97 21.78 -13.94
C SER A 115 -2.63 21.57 -15.43
N GLY A 116 -3.65 21.56 -16.27
CA GLY A 116 -3.47 21.38 -17.71
C GLY A 116 -4.25 20.21 -18.28
N PRO A 117 -4.11 19.93 -19.57
CA PRO A 117 -4.82 18.83 -20.20
C PRO A 117 -4.27 17.48 -19.73
N ARG A 118 -5.16 16.55 -19.52
CA ARG A 118 -4.82 15.15 -19.25
C ARG A 118 -4.45 14.44 -20.55
N ALA A 119 -3.56 13.44 -20.45
CA ALA A 119 -3.14 12.63 -21.59
C ALA A 119 -4.31 11.85 -22.24
N ASP A 120 -5.30 11.45 -21.42
CA ASP A 120 -6.51 10.74 -21.88
C ASP A 120 -7.57 11.69 -22.49
N GLY A 121 -7.27 12.98 -22.62
CA GLY A 121 -8.18 14.00 -23.15
C GLY A 121 -9.28 14.44 -22.20
N GLY A 122 -9.30 13.95 -20.97
CA GLY A 122 -10.26 14.37 -19.94
C GLY A 122 -9.97 15.76 -19.38
N ALA A 123 -10.97 16.30 -18.66
CA ALA A 123 -10.82 17.59 -17.97
C ALA A 123 -10.19 17.41 -16.58
N GLY A 124 -9.53 18.46 -16.10
CA GLY A 124 -8.92 18.53 -14.78
C GLY A 124 -7.52 17.91 -14.68
N ALA A 125 -6.96 17.88 -13.47
CA ALA A 125 -5.65 17.33 -13.20
C ALA A 125 -5.63 15.80 -13.31
N PRO A 126 -4.48 15.18 -13.63
CA PRO A 126 -4.31 13.73 -13.53
C PRO A 126 -4.50 13.28 -12.07
N LYS A 127 -4.84 12.00 -11.89
CA LYS A 127 -5.07 11.40 -10.58
C LYS A 127 -3.92 10.52 -10.18
N ILE A 128 -3.64 10.46 -8.87
CA ILE A 128 -2.72 9.47 -8.28
C ILE A 128 -3.50 8.62 -7.28
N ALA A 129 -3.34 7.31 -7.39
CA ALA A 129 -3.74 6.32 -6.39
C ALA A 129 -2.49 5.69 -5.75
N ILE A 130 -2.54 5.46 -4.44
CA ILE A 130 -1.52 4.68 -3.72
C ILE A 130 -2.12 3.33 -3.32
N CYS A 131 -1.40 2.23 -3.60
CA CYS A 131 -1.87 0.86 -3.40
C CYS A 131 -1.95 0.44 -1.93
N PHE A 132 -2.93 0.96 -1.20
CA PHE A 132 -3.35 0.43 0.10
C PHE A 132 -4.53 -0.53 -0.08
N GLN A 133 -4.31 -1.59 -0.83
CA GLN A 133 -5.34 -2.55 -1.23
C GLN A 133 -6.05 -3.25 -0.07
N ASN A 134 -5.44 -3.31 1.12
CA ASN A 134 -6.09 -3.92 2.29
C ASN A 134 -7.36 -3.18 2.74
N ARG A 135 -7.52 -1.91 2.36
CA ARG A 135 -8.77 -1.17 2.55
C ARG A 135 -9.93 -1.76 1.74
N TYR A 136 -9.67 -2.54 0.67
CA TYR A 136 -10.67 -3.23 -0.16
C TYR A 136 -10.96 -4.66 0.30
N ASN A 137 -10.28 -5.18 1.33
CA ASN A 137 -10.66 -6.45 1.93
C ASN A 137 -12.07 -6.35 2.49
N ARG A 138 -12.89 -7.37 2.25
CA ARG A 138 -14.29 -7.36 2.70
C ARG A 138 -14.43 -7.16 4.21
N GLY A 139 -13.55 -7.81 4.99
CA GLY A 139 -13.52 -7.63 6.44
C GLY A 139 -13.22 -6.19 6.84
N SER A 140 -12.28 -5.52 6.15
CA SER A 140 -11.92 -4.11 6.40
C SER A 140 -13.07 -3.16 6.04
N GLN A 141 -13.72 -3.37 4.89
CA GLN A 141 -14.86 -2.59 4.44
C GLN A 141 -16.06 -2.73 5.39
N GLU A 142 -16.34 -3.93 5.84
CA GLU A 142 -17.45 -4.17 6.76
C GLU A 142 -17.18 -3.57 8.15
N LEU A 143 -15.94 -3.67 8.66
CA LEU A 143 -15.56 -2.99 9.89
C LEU A 143 -15.72 -1.48 9.77
N HIS A 144 -15.26 -0.88 8.66
CA HIS A 144 -15.44 0.55 8.39
C HIS A 144 -16.92 0.94 8.40
N ARG A 145 -17.80 0.16 7.72
CA ARG A 145 -19.23 0.38 7.70
C ARG A 145 -19.85 0.31 9.10
N LEU A 146 -19.49 -0.68 9.90
CA LEU A 146 -20.00 -0.85 11.27
C LEU A 146 -19.55 0.29 12.19
N LEU A 147 -18.30 0.73 12.10
CA LEU A 147 -17.81 1.88 12.86
C LEU A 147 -18.57 3.16 12.52
N ALA A 148 -18.88 3.36 11.23
CA ALA A 148 -19.65 4.53 10.77
C ALA A 148 -21.14 4.46 11.11
N SER A 149 -21.71 3.27 11.33
CA SER A 149 -23.15 3.10 11.63
C SER A 149 -23.56 3.58 13.03
N GLY A 150 -22.61 3.64 13.95
CA GLY A 150 -22.88 3.92 15.36
C GLY A 150 -23.43 2.72 16.17
N GLU A 151 -23.70 1.58 15.55
CA GLU A 151 -24.23 0.37 16.23
C GLU A 151 -23.28 -0.17 17.28
N LEU A 152 -21.97 0.01 17.07
CA LEU A 152 -20.92 -0.47 17.97
C LEU A 152 -20.81 0.33 19.26
N GLY A 153 -21.38 1.54 19.34
CA GLY A 153 -21.11 2.46 20.43
C GLY A 153 -19.71 3.07 20.35
N ALA A 154 -19.18 3.53 21.47
CA ALA A 154 -17.84 4.11 21.50
C ALA A 154 -16.75 3.04 21.38
N VAL A 155 -15.71 3.33 20.59
CA VAL A 155 -14.48 2.53 20.57
C VAL A 155 -13.73 2.76 21.87
N ARG A 156 -13.26 1.69 22.52
CA ARG A 156 -12.55 1.72 23.79
C ARG A 156 -11.05 1.56 23.64
N GLY A 157 -10.61 0.82 22.65
CA GLY A 157 -9.21 0.57 22.33
C GLY A 157 -9.07 -0.39 21.17
N ALA A 158 -7.84 -0.58 20.73
CA ALA A 158 -7.53 -1.53 19.67
C ALA A 158 -6.16 -2.19 19.88
N TYR A 159 -6.00 -3.35 19.25
CA TYR A 159 -4.74 -4.05 19.13
C TYR A 159 -4.51 -4.45 17.68
N ALA A 160 -3.28 -4.33 17.21
CA ALA A 160 -2.93 -4.81 15.88
C ALA A 160 -1.58 -5.51 15.89
N SER A 161 -1.44 -6.58 15.08
CA SER A 161 -0.17 -7.30 15.00
C SER A 161 0.19 -7.77 13.59
N VAL A 162 1.50 -7.71 13.28
CA VAL A 162 2.12 -8.27 12.08
C VAL A 162 3.27 -9.17 12.51
N VAL A 163 3.02 -10.48 12.62
CA VAL A 163 3.99 -11.44 13.14
C VAL A 163 4.39 -12.41 12.04
N TRP A 164 5.46 -12.07 11.31
CA TRP A 164 5.92 -12.84 10.16
C TRP A 164 7.29 -13.45 10.39
N SER A 165 7.66 -14.38 9.52
CA SER A 165 8.97 -15.00 9.44
C SER A 165 9.67 -14.54 8.17
N ARG A 166 10.91 -14.07 8.31
CA ARG A 166 11.80 -13.80 7.18
C ARG A 166 13.18 -14.42 7.45
N THR A 167 13.97 -14.52 6.39
CA THR A 167 15.32 -15.07 6.44
C THR A 167 16.33 -14.06 5.88
N ALA A 168 17.63 -14.31 6.07
CA ALA A 168 18.68 -13.47 5.50
C ALA A 168 18.64 -13.48 3.96
N GLU A 169 18.26 -14.61 3.35
CA GLU A 169 18.13 -14.75 1.89
C GLU A 169 17.06 -13.84 1.30
N TYR A 170 15.97 -13.57 2.05
CA TYR A 170 14.93 -12.63 1.65
C TYR A 170 15.51 -11.21 1.42
N TYR A 171 16.45 -10.79 2.26
CA TYR A 171 17.11 -9.49 2.12
C TYR A 171 18.20 -9.54 1.03
N ALA A 172 18.99 -10.59 0.99
CA ALA A 172 20.03 -10.76 -0.02
C ALA A 172 19.48 -10.80 -1.46
N ALA A 173 18.27 -11.32 -1.66
CA ALA A 173 17.62 -11.37 -2.97
C ALA A 173 17.27 -10.00 -3.57
N LYS A 174 17.18 -8.95 -2.76
CA LYS A 174 16.83 -7.59 -3.20
C LYS A 174 17.67 -6.58 -2.40
N PRO A 175 18.79 -6.10 -2.93
CA PRO A 175 19.76 -5.27 -2.20
C PRO A 175 19.22 -3.95 -1.63
N TRP A 176 18.10 -3.42 -2.17
CA TRP A 176 17.45 -2.22 -1.67
C TRP A 176 16.74 -2.43 -0.33
N ARG A 177 16.33 -3.69 -0.02
CA ARG A 177 15.62 -4.02 1.23
C ARG A 177 16.52 -3.88 2.45
N GLY A 178 15.94 -3.38 3.54
CA GLY A 178 16.65 -3.28 4.81
C GLY A 178 17.76 -2.22 4.87
N ARG A 179 17.72 -1.24 3.96
CA ARG A 179 18.60 -0.07 3.93
C ARG A 179 17.80 1.20 4.15
N TRP A 180 18.32 2.11 4.98
CA TRP A 180 17.65 3.39 5.22
C TRP A 180 17.56 4.24 3.96
N GLU A 181 18.63 4.26 3.17
CA GLU A 181 18.75 5.08 1.97
C GLU A 181 17.73 4.72 0.89
N THR A 182 17.48 3.44 0.66
CA THR A 182 16.65 2.97 -0.47
C THR A 182 15.26 2.49 -0.07
N ALA A 183 15.16 1.80 1.08
CA ALA A 183 13.87 1.33 1.59
C ALA A 183 13.17 2.36 2.48
N GLY A 184 13.93 3.25 3.14
CA GLY A 184 13.42 4.22 4.10
C GLY A 184 13.01 3.62 5.44
N GLY A 185 13.35 2.34 5.69
CA GLY A 185 13.02 1.57 6.89
C GLY A 185 12.99 0.07 6.63
N GLY A 186 12.60 -0.70 7.63
CA GLY A 186 12.55 -2.16 7.58
C GLY A 186 11.12 -2.71 7.54
N LEU A 187 10.76 -3.42 8.60
CA LEU A 187 9.46 -4.05 8.78
C LEU A 187 8.30 -3.06 8.67
N LEU A 188 8.39 -1.91 9.35
CA LEU A 188 7.27 -0.96 9.42
C LEU A 188 6.88 -0.44 8.05
N ILE A 189 7.84 0.00 7.24
CA ILE A 189 7.57 0.60 5.93
C ILE A 189 7.28 -0.43 4.84
N ASN A 190 7.84 -1.64 4.94
CA ASN A 190 7.71 -2.63 3.88
C ASN A 190 6.50 -3.55 4.08
N GLN A 191 6.30 -4.08 5.30
CA GLN A 191 5.24 -5.07 5.58
C GLN A 191 4.11 -4.48 6.43
N ALA A 192 4.44 -3.84 7.54
CA ALA A 192 3.45 -3.42 8.53
C ALA A 192 2.69 -2.15 8.14
N ILE A 193 3.15 -1.40 7.15
CA ILE A 193 2.50 -0.17 6.69
C ILE A 193 1.03 -0.37 6.31
N HIS A 194 0.66 -1.51 5.73
CA HIS A 194 -0.73 -1.83 5.41
C HIS A 194 -1.63 -1.91 6.65
N THR A 195 -1.08 -2.42 7.75
CA THR A 195 -1.83 -2.52 9.01
C THR A 195 -1.88 -1.18 9.72
N LEU A 196 -0.81 -0.39 9.67
CA LEU A 196 -0.80 1.00 10.16
C LEU A 196 -1.82 1.86 9.39
N ASP A 197 -1.89 1.68 8.08
CA ASP A 197 -2.86 2.34 7.23
C ASP A 197 -4.30 1.96 7.59
N LEU A 198 -4.59 0.68 7.79
CA LEU A 198 -5.91 0.24 8.23
C LEU A 198 -6.30 0.80 9.59
N VAL A 199 -5.37 0.79 10.55
CA VAL A 199 -5.61 1.32 11.90
C VAL A 199 -6.03 2.80 11.84
N GLN A 200 -5.27 3.62 11.12
CA GLN A 200 -5.59 5.04 11.01
C GLN A 200 -6.87 5.30 10.19
N TRP A 201 -7.08 4.57 9.11
CA TRP A 201 -8.29 4.72 8.27
C TRP A 201 -9.57 4.34 9.03
N LEU A 202 -9.52 3.28 9.84
CA LEU A 202 -10.67 2.76 10.59
C LEU A 202 -10.93 3.53 11.90
N LEU A 203 -9.88 3.91 12.61
CA LEU A 203 -9.98 4.46 13.97
C LEU A 203 -9.71 5.96 14.05
N GLY A 204 -9.43 6.57 12.90
CA GLY A 204 -9.16 8.00 12.78
C GLY A 204 -7.68 8.38 12.95
N PRO A 205 -7.34 9.67 12.75
CA PRO A 205 -5.97 10.16 12.71
C PRO A 205 -5.17 9.79 13.96
N VAL A 206 -3.92 9.37 13.75
CA VAL A 206 -2.92 9.15 14.81
C VAL A 206 -2.15 10.46 15.00
N GLU A 207 -2.23 11.04 16.20
CA GLU A 207 -1.54 12.30 16.53
C GLU A 207 -0.14 12.07 17.09
N ARG A 208 0.09 10.91 17.74
CA ARG A 208 1.37 10.60 18.36
C ARG A 208 1.64 9.10 18.36
N THR A 209 2.88 8.74 18.08
CA THR A 209 3.39 7.37 18.13
C THR A 209 4.47 7.26 19.17
N GLU A 210 4.32 6.34 20.12
CA GLU A 210 5.31 6.02 21.15
C GLU A 210 5.73 4.57 21.04
N GLY A 211 6.95 4.25 21.42
CA GLY A 211 7.42 2.88 21.51
C GLY A 211 8.86 2.70 21.06
N LEU A 212 9.19 1.49 20.71
CA LEU A 212 10.55 1.08 20.37
C LEU A 212 10.57 0.27 19.08
N VAL A 213 11.45 0.65 18.17
CA VAL A 213 11.86 -0.22 17.07
C VAL A 213 13.24 -0.81 17.36
N SER A 214 13.48 -2.04 16.93
CA SER A 214 14.70 -2.75 17.28
C SER A 214 15.09 -3.80 16.23
N GLN A 215 16.36 -4.21 16.27
CA GLN A 215 16.85 -5.37 15.55
C GLN A 215 17.01 -6.54 16.51
N LYS A 216 16.21 -7.58 16.37
CA LYS A 216 16.25 -8.78 17.23
C LYS A 216 17.00 -9.94 16.58
N LYS A 217 16.93 -10.06 15.25
CA LYS A 217 17.50 -11.22 14.51
C LYS A 217 18.44 -10.82 13.39
N PHE A 218 18.19 -9.73 12.71
CA PHE A 218 18.89 -9.41 11.46
C PHE A 218 19.99 -8.36 11.63
N ALA A 219 20.49 -8.14 12.85
CA ALA A 219 21.68 -7.31 13.09
C ALA A 219 22.88 -7.82 12.25
N GLY A 220 23.51 -6.91 11.49
CA GLY A 220 24.58 -7.26 10.56
C GLY A 220 24.13 -7.80 9.20
N VAL A 221 22.82 -8.04 9.00
CA VAL A 221 22.24 -8.41 7.70
C VAL A 221 21.57 -7.19 7.06
N VAL A 222 20.85 -6.39 7.86
CA VAL A 222 20.18 -5.16 7.45
C VAL A 222 20.56 -4.01 8.37
N GLU A 223 20.31 -2.78 7.92
CA GLU A 223 20.52 -1.55 8.69
C GLU A 223 19.30 -1.18 9.53
N THR A 224 18.12 -1.64 9.09
CA THR A 224 16.81 -1.22 9.58
C THR A 224 16.23 -2.17 10.63
N GLU A 225 15.10 -1.82 11.20
CA GLU A 225 14.41 -2.62 12.21
C GLU A 225 13.76 -3.89 11.63
N ASP A 226 13.67 -4.91 12.47
CA ASP A 226 12.93 -6.15 12.22
C ASP A 226 11.81 -6.39 13.25
N THR A 227 11.71 -5.53 14.26
CA THR A 227 10.72 -5.61 15.34
C THR A 227 10.31 -4.21 15.78
N ALA A 228 9.01 -4.02 16.06
CA ALA A 228 8.43 -2.79 16.57
C ALA A 228 7.37 -3.08 17.64
N ASP A 229 7.44 -2.35 18.75
CA ASP A 229 6.52 -2.35 19.88
C ASP A 229 6.02 -0.91 20.06
N LEU A 230 4.78 -0.60 19.62
CA LEU A 230 4.29 0.77 19.54
C LEU A 230 2.94 0.94 20.25
N VAL A 231 2.69 2.17 20.69
CA VAL A 231 1.37 2.68 21.10
C VAL A 231 1.04 3.87 20.19
N LEU A 232 -0.09 3.77 19.47
CA LEU A 232 -0.61 4.81 18.60
C LEU A 232 -1.71 5.56 19.36
N HIS A 233 -1.57 6.87 19.51
CA HIS A 233 -2.54 7.74 20.18
C HIS A 233 -3.37 8.46 19.11
N HIS A 234 -4.66 8.17 19.06
CA HIS A 234 -5.57 8.76 18.08
C HIS A 234 -6.15 10.10 18.57
N ALA A 235 -6.51 10.97 17.64
CA ALA A 235 -7.16 12.26 17.92
C ALA A 235 -8.47 12.11 18.73
N SER A 236 -9.13 10.97 18.63
CA SER A 236 -10.33 10.63 19.41
C SER A 236 -10.04 10.33 20.89
N GLY A 237 -8.76 10.24 21.28
CA GLY A 237 -8.33 9.87 22.63
C GLY A 237 -8.21 8.36 22.88
N ILE A 238 -8.57 7.53 21.91
CA ILE A 238 -8.32 6.08 21.98
C ILE A 238 -6.85 5.76 21.70
N THR A 239 -6.41 4.57 22.09
CA THR A 239 -5.07 4.05 21.80
C THR A 239 -5.14 2.73 21.08
N THR A 240 -4.17 2.49 20.18
CA THR A 240 -3.93 1.18 19.55
C THR A 240 -2.57 0.66 20.01
N THR A 241 -2.54 -0.52 20.61
CA THR A 241 -1.29 -1.26 20.83
C THR A 241 -0.92 -1.96 19.52
N PHE A 242 0.30 -1.73 19.04
CA PHE A 242 0.77 -2.25 17.76
C PHE A 242 2.07 -3.04 17.95
N TYR A 243 2.04 -4.32 17.59
CA TYR A 243 3.22 -5.18 17.61
C TYR A 243 3.55 -5.71 16.22
N ALA A 244 4.80 -5.57 15.80
CA ALA A 244 5.24 -6.13 14.53
C ALA A 244 6.61 -6.79 14.64
N THR A 245 6.81 -7.94 14.00
CA THR A 245 8.11 -8.61 13.91
C THR A 245 8.25 -9.49 12.68
N LEU A 246 9.47 -9.58 12.14
CA LEU A 246 9.87 -10.53 11.08
C LEU A 246 10.67 -11.71 11.63
N THR A 247 10.85 -11.79 12.95
CA THR A 247 11.76 -12.73 13.60
C THR A 247 11.07 -13.99 14.08
N ALA A 248 9.75 -14.08 13.94
CA ALA A 248 8.97 -15.22 14.39
C ALA A 248 9.40 -16.53 13.69
N PRO A 249 9.41 -17.67 14.38
CA PRO A 249 9.73 -18.96 13.77
C PRO A 249 8.65 -19.39 12.77
N VAL A 250 7.40 -18.96 12.98
CA VAL A 250 6.24 -19.25 12.13
C VAL A 250 5.45 -17.96 11.94
N ALA A 251 5.10 -17.65 10.68
CA ALA A 251 4.24 -16.52 10.37
C ALA A 251 2.82 -16.77 10.89
N ARG A 252 2.21 -15.72 11.46
CA ARG A 252 0.80 -15.72 11.89
C ARG A 252 -0.03 -14.86 10.95
N PRO A 253 -1.37 -15.03 10.92
CA PRO A 253 -2.26 -14.04 10.32
C PRO A 253 -1.97 -12.63 10.87
N VAL A 254 -2.14 -11.61 10.04
CA VAL A 254 -2.20 -10.23 10.53
C VAL A 254 -3.52 -10.07 11.27
N GLU A 255 -3.48 -9.44 12.42
CA GLU A 255 -4.64 -9.26 13.31
C GLU A 255 -4.87 -7.78 13.57
N LEU A 256 -6.14 -7.36 13.53
CA LEU A 256 -6.62 -6.09 14.04
C LEU A 256 -7.87 -6.35 14.88
N GLU A 257 -7.78 -6.03 16.16
CA GLU A 257 -8.84 -6.19 17.14
C GLU A 257 -9.33 -4.82 17.59
N VAL A 258 -10.64 -4.66 17.71
CA VAL A 258 -11.27 -3.42 18.15
C VAL A 258 -12.28 -3.73 19.26
N GLU A 259 -12.12 -3.09 20.40
CA GLU A 259 -13.05 -3.15 21.51
C GLU A 259 -13.99 -1.94 21.50
N THR A 260 -15.29 -2.21 21.65
CA THR A 260 -16.32 -1.18 21.67
C THR A 260 -17.31 -1.40 22.82
N ASP A 261 -18.26 -0.48 23.02
CA ASP A 261 -19.30 -0.63 24.05
C ASP A 261 -20.19 -1.86 23.83
N ASN A 262 -20.43 -2.24 22.58
CA ASN A 262 -21.42 -3.22 22.18
C ASN A 262 -20.87 -4.50 21.57
N ALA A 263 -19.59 -4.51 21.15
CA ALA A 263 -18.99 -5.66 20.47
C ALA A 263 -17.45 -5.69 20.61
N TYR A 264 -16.90 -6.89 20.46
CA TYR A 264 -15.51 -7.14 20.16
C TYR A 264 -15.39 -7.58 18.71
N LEU A 265 -14.51 -6.92 17.96
CA LEU A 265 -14.34 -7.13 16.53
C LEU A 265 -12.91 -7.60 16.25
N GLU A 266 -12.77 -8.57 15.36
CA GLU A 266 -11.49 -9.17 15.00
C GLU A 266 -11.39 -9.30 13.47
N VAL A 267 -10.49 -8.54 12.85
CA VAL A 267 -10.09 -8.69 11.45
C VAL A 267 -8.84 -9.55 11.40
N ARG A 268 -8.88 -10.61 10.62
CA ARG A 268 -7.73 -11.47 10.33
C ARG A 268 -7.44 -11.53 8.84
N SER A 269 -6.17 -11.46 8.46
CA SER A 269 -5.74 -11.71 7.08
C SER A 269 -5.25 -13.15 6.92
N GLY A 270 -5.27 -13.66 5.68
CA GLY A 270 -4.75 -14.98 5.35
C GLY A 270 -5.67 -15.75 4.41
N SER A 271 -5.42 -17.04 4.23
CA SER A 271 -6.20 -17.90 3.31
C SER A 271 -7.69 -18.03 3.69
N VAL A 272 -8.04 -17.69 4.92
CA VAL A 272 -9.43 -17.57 5.42
C VAL A 272 -9.51 -16.28 6.23
N GLY A 273 -9.24 -15.15 5.55
CA GLY A 273 -9.31 -13.83 6.15
C GLY A 273 -10.76 -13.33 6.27
N GLY A 274 -10.93 -12.25 7.02
CA GLY A 274 -12.22 -11.59 7.17
C GLY A 274 -12.42 -10.94 8.52
N LEU A 275 -13.67 -10.57 8.81
CA LEU A 275 -14.10 -9.96 10.06
C LEU A 275 -15.00 -10.90 10.86
N THR A 276 -14.73 -11.02 12.15
CA THR A 276 -15.66 -11.63 13.13
C THR A 276 -16.10 -10.56 14.13
N VAL A 277 -17.40 -10.43 14.35
CA VAL A 277 -18.02 -9.52 15.31
C VAL A 277 -18.69 -10.33 16.40
N ARG A 278 -18.28 -10.16 17.63
CA ARG A 278 -18.90 -10.79 18.82
C ARG A 278 -19.64 -9.72 19.61
N TRP A 279 -20.95 -9.72 19.50
CA TRP A 279 -21.82 -8.77 20.15
C TRP A 279 -22.03 -9.07 21.62
N LYS A 280 -22.26 -8.04 22.42
CA LYS A 280 -22.53 -8.13 23.85
C LYS A 280 -23.79 -8.94 24.19
N ASP A 281 -24.74 -9.03 23.26
CA ASP A 281 -25.97 -9.83 23.37
C ASP A 281 -25.77 -11.33 23.06
N GLY A 282 -24.52 -11.74 22.71
CA GLY A 282 -24.14 -13.11 22.38
C GLY A 282 -24.24 -13.45 20.89
N ARG A 283 -24.74 -12.56 20.05
CA ARG A 283 -24.72 -12.72 18.58
C ARG A 283 -23.29 -12.72 18.05
N VAL A 284 -23.05 -13.50 17.00
CA VAL A 284 -21.77 -13.54 16.28
C VAL A 284 -22.04 -13.40 14.78
N ASP A 285 -21.45 -12.37 14.18
CA ASP A 285 -21.46 -12.18 12.73
C ASP A 285 -20.07 -12.46 12.15
N SER A 286 -19.99 -13.01 10.93
CA SER A 286 -18.73 -13.30 10.26
C SER A 286 -18.80 -12.92 8.78
N PHE A 287 -17.76 -12.28 8.30
CA PHE A 287 -17.63 -11.79 6.92
C PHE A 287 -16.29 -12.29 6.37
N SER A 288 -16.31 -13.24 5.46
CA SER A 288 -15.09 -13.81 4.88
C SER A 288 -14.60 -12.97 3.71
N ASP A 289 -13.28 -12.80 3.62
CA ASP A 289 -12.63 -12.19 2.45
C ASP A 289 -12.76 -13.11 1.23
N ARG A 290 -12.65 -12.53 0.05
CA ARG A 290 -12.59 -13.30 -1.19
C ARG A 290 -11.22 -13.97 -1.32
N VAL A 291 -11.21 -15.22 -1.75
CA VAL A 291 -9.97 -15.95 -2.02
C VAL A 291 -9.59 -15.75 -3.49
N ALA A 292 -8.33 -15.43 -3.77
CA ALA A 292 -7.81 -15.35 -5.13
C ALA A 292 -7.94 -16.73 -5.81
N THR A 293 -8.61 -16.77 -6.96
CA THR A 293 -8.90 -18.01 -7.69
C THR A 293 -7.80 -18.43 -8.66
N ALA A 294 -6.82 -17.60 -8.96
CA ALA A 294 -5.77 -17.91 -9.93
C ALA A 294 -4.39 -17.42 -9.48
N GLY A 295 -3.41 -18.33 -9.45
CA GLY A 295 -1.96 -18.16 -9.66
C GLY A 295 -1.17 -17.13 -8.84
N GLY A 296 -1.79 -16.26 -8.08
CA GLY A 296 -1.13 -15.23 -7.28
C GLY A 296 -0.68 -15.76 -5.90
N ARG A 297 0.29 -15.08 -5.29
CA ARG A 297 0.65 -15.35 -3.89
C ARG A 297 -0.58 -15.06 -3.03
N SER A 298 -1.11 -16.07 -2.34
CA SER A 298 -2.39 -16.05 -1.63
C SER A 298 -2.56 -14.92 -0.61
N TYR A 299 -1.46 -14.33 -0.13
CA TYR A 299 -1.48 -13.22 0.83
C TYR A 299 -1.65 -11.83 0.17
N TRP A 300 -1.61 -11.72 -1.17
CA TRP A 300 -1.95 -10.49 -1.88
C TRP A 300 -3.45 -10.35 -2.17
N GLY A 301 -4.19 -11.47 -2.17
CA GLY A 301 -5.65 -11.49 -2.32
C GLY A 301 -6.15 -10.90 -3.65
N VAL A 302 -7.47 -10.69 -3.73
CA VAL A 302 -8.16 -10.03 -4.87
C VAL A 302 -8.22 -8.51 -4.74
N SER A 303 -7.78 -7.96 -3.64
CA SER A 303 -7.99 -6.56 -3.29
C SER A 303 -7.18 -5.58 -4.13
N HIS A 304 -6.04 -6.01 -4.72
CA HIS A 304 -5.34 -5.20 -5.73
C HIS A 304 -6.21 -5.00 -6.98
N GLU A 305 -6.84 -6.05 -7.48
CA GLU A 305 -7.73 -5.94 -8.65
C GLU A 305 -8.91 -5.01 -8.35
N GLU A 306 -9.51 -5.10 -7.15
CA GLU A 306 -10.61 -4.24 -6.75
C GLU A 306 -10.19 -2.77 -6.64
N LEU A 307 -9.02 -2.47 -6.06
CA LEU A 307 -8.46 -1.13 -6.02
C LEU A 307 -8.16 -0.59 -7.42
N ILE A 308 -7.53 -1.41 -8.28
CA ILE A 308 -7.20 -1.03 -9.65
C ILE A 308 -8.49 -0.71 -10.42
N ARG A 309 -9.50 -1.55 -10.32
CA ARG A 309 -10.82 -1.37 -10.95
C ARG A 309 -11.47 -0.05 -10.51
N ASP A 310 -11.54 0.20 -9.19
CA ASP A 310 -12.12 1.43 -8.64
C ASP A 310 -11.38 2.69 -9.11
N PHE A 311 -10.03 2.61 -9.20
CA PHE A 311 -9.24 3.70 -9.73
C PHE A 311 -9.63 4.05 -11.16
N TYR A 312 -9.71 3.06 -12.06
CA TYR A 312 -10.06 3.29 -13.46
C TYR A 312 -11.52 3.69 -13.66
N GLU A 313 -12.45 3.14 -12.89
CA GLU A 313 -13.85 3.56 -12.89
C GLU A 313 -14.01 5.01 -12.41
N GLY A 314 -13.15 5.44 -11.48
CA GLY A 314 -13.13 6.79 -10.94
C GLY A 314 -12.44 7.83 -11.81
N LEU A 315 -11.71 7.47 -12.89
CA LEU A 315 -10.90 8.42 -13.65
C LEU A 315 -11.72 9.56 -14.28
N ASP A 316 -12.92 9.28 -14.76
CA ASP A 316 -13.78 10.26 -15.41
C ASP A 316 -14.52 11.19 -14.42
N SER A 317 -14.44 10.94 -13.11
CA SER A 317 -15.02 11.81 -12.10
C SER A 317 -14.14 13.04 -11.86
N GLU A 318 -14.73 14.15 -11.39
CA GLU A 318 -13.97 15.35 -11.00
C GLU A 318 -13.27 15.19 -9.64
N ARG A 319 -13.65 14.16 -8.86
CA ARG A 319 -13.09 13.95 -7.51
C ARG A 319 -11.70 13.30 -7.60
N PRO A 320 -10.74 13.69 -6.73
CA PRO A 320 -9.49 12.95 -6.59
C PRO A 320 -9.78 11.51 -6.17
N PHE A 321 -8.83 10.61 -6.42
CA PHE A 321 -8.94 9.25 -5.88
C PHE A 321 -8.77 9.29 -4.36
N TRP A 322 -9.61 8.55 -3.65
CA TRP A 322 -9.73 8.65 -2.20
C TRP A 322 -8.52 8.12 -1.42
N ILE A 323 -7.71 7.24 -2.00
CA ILE A 323 -6.40 6.83 -1.47
C ILE A 323 -5.30 7.55 -2.28
N GLY A 324 -5.28 8.87 -2.20
CA GLY A 324 -4.28 9.69 -2.87
C GLY A 324 -3.02 9.92 -2.02
N PRO A 325 -2.04 10.69 -2.55
CA PRO A 325 -0.78 10.98 -1.85
C PRO A 325 -0.98 11.62 -0.46
N ALA A 326 -1.89 12.57 -0.31
CA ALA A 326 -2.16 13.23 0.97
C ALA A 326 -2.65 12.24 2.03
N GLU A 327 -3.56 11.35 1.66
CA GLU A 327 -4.08 10.29 2.53
C GLU A 327 -2.98 9.28 2.90
N ALA A 328 -2.16 8.88 1.94
CA ALA A 328 -1.06 7.94 2.16
C ALA A 328 0.08 8.51 3.02
N MET A 329 0.20 9.85 3.08
CA MET A 329 1.18 10.56 3.89
C MET A 329 1.02 10.28 5.38
N ASP A 330 -0.21 10.06 5.84
CA ASP A 330 -0.48 9.82 7.26
C ASP A 330 0.15 8.50 7.75
N SER A 331 0.02 7.43 6.96
CA SER A 331 0.69 6.14 7.28
C SER A 331 2.22 6.30 7.30
N LEU A 332 2.78 7.10 6.39
CA LEU A 332 4.21 7.39 6.37
C LEU A 332 4.65 8.20 7.61
N ARG A 333 3.86 9.19 8.03
CA ARG A 333 4.13 10.00 9.24
C ARG A 333 4.15 9.13 10.49
N ILE A 334 3.19 8.22 10.66
CA ILE A 334 3.11 7.31 11.81
C ILE A 334 4.40 6.51 11.96
N LEU A 335 4.85 5.84 10.89
CA LEU A 335 6.06 5.02 10.97
C LEU A 335 7.35 5.83 11.12
N LYS A 336 7.43 7.03 10.50
CA LYS A 336 8.60 7.91 10.66
C LYS A 336 8.69 8.50 12.07
N GLU A 337 7.55 8.76 12.70
CA GLU A 337 7.52 9.14 14.11
C GLU A 337 7.97 8.00 15.03
N ALA A 338 7.60 6.75 14.74
CA ALA A 338 8.10 5.58 15.46
C ALA A 338 9.63 5.47 15.38
N TYR A 339 10.23 5.71 14.22
CA TYR A 339 11.68 5.74 14.07
C TYR A 339 12.31 6.88 14.88
N ARG A 340 11.77 8.08 14.78
CA ARG A 340 12.26 9.25 15.50
C ARG A 340 12.17 9.07 17.02
N SER A 341 11.06 8.56 17.54
CA SER A 341 10.86 8.32 18.97
C SER A 341 11.80 7.24 19.52
N SER A 342 12.24 6.31 18.67
CA SER A 342 13.21 5.25 19.01
C SER A 342 14.66 5.69 18.81
N GLY A 343 14.92 6.90 18.32
CA GLY A 343 16.28 7.41 18.06
C GLY A 343 17.00 6.73 16.89
N VAL A 344 16.26 6.15 15.93
CA VAL A 344 16.82 5.49 14.73
C VAL A 344 16.27 6.13 13.46
N GLY A 345 17.02 6.07 12.38
CA GLY A 345 16.54 6.46 11.04
C GLY A 345 16.26 7.98 10.95
N ASN A 346 17.27 8.81 11.02
CA ASN A 346 17.17 10.25 10.76
C ASN A 346 16.99 10.53 9.28
#